data_7489b9ff166869a53a9c0a52e1b79507
#
_entry.id   7489b9ff166869a53a9c0a52e1b79507
#
_cell.length_a   1.000
_cell.length_b   1.000
_cell.length_c   1.000
_cell.angle_alpha   90.00
_cell.angle_beta   90.00
_cell.angle_gamma   90.00
#
_symmetry.space_group_name_H-M   'P 1'
#
loop_
_entity.id
_entity.type
_entity.pdbx_description
1 polymer ?
#
loop_
_entity_poly.entity_id
_entity_poly.type
_entity_poly.pdbx_seq_one_letter_code
_entity_poly.pdbx_strand_id
1 'polypeptide(L)'
;MKTNIPTSRLLSITIGLLVIGTLSAYKFSSAENNPVKFKNLMGADISFLPQLEAEGRKFYDNGVSKDAFTILKDHGFNYVRLRIFNNPLADSGYSKKGYCGLEDTKKMALRVKQAGMGFLLDFHYSDNWADPAKQYKPAAWKQLNNQQLQDSIAAFTRLTLFALNKQGTLPDMVQVGNEINHGILWPDGRVKNLDTLAGFLKAGIGAVRSVSSKIPVMLHIACGGQNSESRFFVDNMLKRGVSFDIIGQSYYPEWHGTPDSLRNNLTDLNTRYKQDVIVVEYSQRKREVNDIAFSLPGNKVKGTFIWEPFSWGETFVDKQGNTNAHMAVYDSVKRVYRIGQ
;
A
#
# COMPACT_ATOMS: atom_id res chain seq x y z
N MET A 1 -64.17 7.21 60.83
CA MET A 1 -62.88 7.85 61.02
C MET A 1 -62.19 7.88 59.68
N LYS A 2 -62.07 9.06 59.05
CA LYS A 2 -61.42 9.29 57.79
C LYS A 2 -60.07 9.91 58.09
N THR A 3 -58.96 9.27 57.69
CA THR A 3 -57.61 9.83 57.78
C THR A 3 -57.15 10.21 56.37
N ASN A 4 -56.94 11.51 56.16
CA ASN A 4 -56.37 12.10 54.98
C ASN A 4 -54.89 11.86 54.94
N ILE A 5 -54.35 11.46 53.76
CA ILE A 5 -52.94 11.40 53.46
C ILE A 5 -52.64 12.53 52.46
N PRO A 6 -51.64 13.39 52.68
CA PRO A 6 -51.29 14.44 51.74
C PRO A 6 -50.39 13.97 50.61
N THR A 7 -50.74 14.38 49.41
CA THR A 7 -49.96 14.15 48.18
C THR A 7 -48.71 15.04 48.20
N SER A 8 -47.52 14.45 48.26
CA SER A 8 -46.25 15.11 48.01
C SER A 8 -45.98 15.24 46.51
N ARG A 9 -45.82 16.45 46.00
CA ARG A 9 -45.37 16.73 44.64
C ARG A 9 -43.86 16.43 44.55
N LEU A 10 -43.47 15.46 43.74
CA LEU A 10 -42.07 15.29 43.33
C LEU A 10 -41.73 16.33 42.27
N LEU A 11 -40.78 17.17 42.61
CA LEU A 11 -40.17 18.15 41.71
C LEU A 11 -39.02 17.42 40.96
N SER A 12 -39.21 17.12 39.68
CA SER A 12 -38.18 16.54 38.85
C SER A 12 -37.20 17.66 38.42
N ILE A 13 -36.02 17.67 38.99
CA ILE A 13 -34.92 18.54 38.56
C ILE A 13 -34.18 17.81 37.45
N THR A 14 -34.38 18.25 36.20
CA THR A 14 -33.60 17.79 35.04
C THR A 14 -32.25 18.56 35.04
N ILE A 15 -31.19 17.90 35.49
CA ILE A 15 -29.83 18.43 35.35
C ILE A 15 -29.36 18.15 33.93
N GLY A 16 -29.40 19.16 33.06
CA GLY A 16 -28.78 19.11 31.76
C GLY A 16 -27.26 19.21 31.91
N LEU A 17 -26.56 18.08 31.75
CA LEU A 17 -25.10 18.09 31.62
C LEU A 17 -24.71 18.62 30.24
N LEU A 18 -24.31 19.88 30.18
CA LEU A 18 -23.67 20.50 29.02
C LEU A 18 -22.22 20.03 29.01
N VAL A 19 -21.91 18.96 28.24
CA VAL A 19 -20.53 18.57 27.98
C VAL A 19 -19.97 19.50 26.92
N ILE A 20 -19.35 20.60 27.34
CA ILE A 20 -18.52 21.44 26.48
C ILE A 20 -17.21 20.67 26.26
N GLY A 21 -17.16 19.88 25.17
CA GLY A 21 -15.92 19.26 24.72
C GLY A 21 -14.97 20.32 24.21
N THR A 22 -13.99 20.71 25.02
CA THR A 22 -12.83 21.49 24.54
C THR A 22 -12.03 20.59 23.61
N LEU A 23 -12.16 20.83 22.30
CA LEU A 23 -11.23 20.30 21.30
C LEU A 23 -9.86 20.93 21.58
N SER A 24 -9.08 20.28 22.41
CA SER A 24 -7.67 20.59 22.58
C SER A 24 -6.98 20.23 21.25
N ALA A 25 -6.61 21.26 20.47
CA ALA A 25 -5.79 21.10 19.29
C ALA A 25 -4.42 20.61 19.73
N TYR A 26 -4.22 19.29 19.73
CA TYR A 26 -2.91 18.69 19.91
C TYR A 26 -2.03 19.15 18.73
N LYS A 27 -1.13 20.11 19.00
CA LYS A 27 -0.01 20.40 18.14
C LYS A 27 0.89 19.16 18.14
N PHE A 28 0.77 18.36 17.07
CA PHE A 28 1.72 17.29 16.83
C PHE A 28 3.10 17.89 16.57
N SER A 29 4.03 17.69 17.49
CA SER A 29 5.45 17.77 17.19
C SER A 29 5.76 16.56 16.30
N SER A 30 5.69 16.76 14.98
CA SER A 30 6.21 15.78 14.03
C SER A 30 7.72 15.73 14.26
N ALA A 31 8.23 14.62 14.77
CA ALA A 31 9.59 14.26 14.42
C ALA A 31 9.64 14.34 12.88
N GLU A 32 10.48 15.21 12.34
CA GLU A 32 10.63 15.35 10.89
C GLU A 32 11.24 14.05 10.36
N ASN A 33 10.40 13.08 10.07
CA ASN A 33 10.80 11.98 9.20
C ASN A 33 11.00 12.57 7.81
N ASN A 34 12.22 12.99 7.51
CA ASN A 34 12.58 13.27 6.13
C ASN A 34 12.43 11.95 5.38
N PRO A 35 11.53 11.87 4.38
CA PRO A 35 11.38 10.65 3.61
C PRO A 35 12.73 10.28 3.02
N VAL A 36 13.09 9.01 3.12
CA VAL A 36 14.35 8.51 2.55
C VAL A 36 14.25 8.67 1.04
N LYS A 37 14.94 9.67 0.49
CA LYS A 37 14.97 9.97 -0.95
C LYS A 37 16.04 9.12 -1.61
N PHE A 38 15.73 7.89 -1.99
CA PHE A 38 16.57 7.13 -2.89
C PHE A 38 16.38 7.62 -4.33
N LYS A 39 17.47 7.75 -5.07
CA LYS A 39 17.43 8.14 -6.49
C LYS A 39 16.79 7.06 -7.34
N ASN A 40 17.09 5.79 -7.05
CA ASN A 40 16.55 4.59 -7.69
C ASN A 40 15.97 3.67 -6.60
N LEU A 41 14.69 3.31 -6.75
CA LEU A 41 14.01 2.43 -5.81
C LEU A 41 14.12 0.98 -6.29
N MET A 42 14.76 0.15 -5.51
CA MET A 42 14.76 -1.30 -5.69
C MET A 42 14.07 -1.92 -4.47
N GLY A 43 12.80 -2.24 -4.64
CA GLY A 43 11.92 -2.67 -3.56
C GLY A 43 11.48 -4.13 -3.67
N ALA A 44 10.98 -4.66 -2.57
CA ALA A 44 10.33 -5.96 -2.50
C ALA A 44 9.05 -5.87 -1.66
N ASP A 45 7.94 -6.47 -2.14
CA ASP A 45 6.81 -6.81 -1.28
C ASP A 45 7.15 -8.11 -0.55
N ILE A 46 7.13 -8.07 0.77
CA ILE A 46 7.44 -9.21 1.64
C ILE A 46 6.37 -9.40 2.72
N SER A 47 5.14 -9.10 2.38
CA SER A 47 4.02 -9.18 3.32
C SER A 47 3.72 -10.61 3.78
N PHE A 48 4.16 -11.64 3.05
CA PHE A 48 4.10 -13.05 3.49
C PHE A 48 5.17 -13.43 4.53
N LEU A 49 6.21 -12.61 4.70
CA LEU A 49 7.34 -12.98 5.56
C LEU A 49 6.93 -13.44 6.96
N PRO A 50 6.00 -12.78 7.69
CA PRO A 50 5.58 -13.24 9.02
C PRO A 50 4.96 -14.66 9.01
N GLN A 51 4.29 -15.04 7.92
CA GLN A 51 3.72 -16.39 7.78
C GLN A 51 4.81 -17.41 7.59
N LEU A 52 5.78 -17.15 6.70
CA LEU A 52 6.91 -18.03 6.45
C LEU A 52 7.73 -18.26 7.73
N GLU A 53 8.01 -17.20 8.48
CA GLU A 53 8.74 -17.28 9.75
C GLU A 53 7.95 -18.06 10.82
N ALA A 54 6.63 -17.87 10.90
CA ALA A 54 5.77 -18.64 11.80
C ALA A 54 5.67 -20.14 11.44
N GLU A 55 5.93 -20.49 10.19
CA GLU A 55 6.08 -21.86 9.68
C GLU A 55 7.48 -22.44 9.92
N GLY A 56 8.38 -21.67 10.55
CA GLY A 56 9.75 -22.08 10.85
C GLY A 56 10.74 -21.94 9.69
N ARG A 57 10.36 -21.21 8.61
CA ARG A 57 11.27 -20.94 7.49
C ARG A 57 12.46 -20.11 7.96
N LYS A 58 13.66 -20.53 7.57
CA LYS A 58 14.92 -19.81 7.79
C LYS A 58 15.54 -19.47 6.45
N PHE A 59 16.28 -18.38 6.43
CA PHE A 59 16.93 -17.91 5.21
C PHE A 59 18.44 -17.89 5.38
N TYR A 60 19.14 -18.22 4.31
CA TYR A 60 20.59 -18.31 4.29
C TYR A 60 21.12 -17.59 3.05
N ASP A 61 22.20 -16.85 3.27
CA ASP A 61 22.92 -16.22 2.18
C ASP A 61 24.39 -16.58 2.26
N ASN A 62 24.92 -17.17 1.17
CA ASN A 62 26.26 -17.74 1.13
C ASN A 62 26.54 -18.72 2.29
N GLY A 63 25.55 -19.55 2.64
CA GLY A 63 25.62 -20.53 3.73
C GLY A 63 25.50 -19.96 5.14
N VAL A 64 25.32 -18.64 5.29
CA VAL A 64 25.14 -17.97 6.58
C VAL A 64 23.65 -17.68 6.81
N SER A 65 23.12 -18.10 7.99
CA SER A 65 21.75 -17.75 8.38
C SER A 65 21.61 -16.25 8.60
N LYS A 66 20.69 -15.62 7.88
CA LYS A 66 20.44 -14.17 7.96
C LYS A 66 18.95 -13.88 8.02
N ASP A 67 18.59 -12.73 8.61
CA ASP A 67 17.27 -12.14 8.50
C ASP A 67 16.97 -11.71 7.06
N ALA A 68 15.71 -11.89 6.61
CA ALA A 68 15.31 -11.58 5.23
C ALA A 68 15.58 -10.11 4.83
N PHE A 69 15.41 -9.15 5.76
CA PHE A 69 15.72 -7.74 5.50
C PHE A 69 17.22 -7.52 5.28
N THR A 70 18.06 -8.22 6.04
CA THR A 70 19.52 -8.17 5.86
C THR A 70 19.90 -8.72 4.50
N ILE A 71 19.35 -9.86 4.09
CA ILE A 71 19.57 -10.43 2.76
C ILE A 71 19.18 -9.43 1.68
N LEU A 72 17.99 -8.87 1.73
CA LEU A 72 17.53 -7.87 0.77
C LEU A 72 18.52 -6.69 0.67
N LYS A 73 18.94 -6.12 1.80
CA LYS A 73 19.91 -4.99 1.81
C LYS A 73 21.26 -5.35 1.22
N ASP A 74 21.80 -6.52 1.56
CA ASP A 74 23.09 -6.97 1.04
C ASP A 74 23.06 -7.01 -0.50
N HIS A 75 21.92 -7.41 -1.07
CA HIS A 75 21.68 -7.46 -2.52
C HIS A 75 21.15 -6.14 -3.13
N GLY A 76 21.11 -5.04 -2.34
CA GLY A 76 20.86 -3.68 -2.84
C GLY A 76 19.41 -3.21 -2.76
N PHE A 77 18.51 -3.99 -2.20
CA PHE A 77 17.15 -3.53 -1.94
C PHE A 77 17.17 -2.41 -0.90
N ASN A 78 16.40 -1.36 -1.18
CA ASN A 78 16.35 -0.17 -0.34
C ASN A 78 14.93 0.22 0.08
N TYR A 79 13.92 -0.52 -0.40
CA TYR A 79 12.52 -0.30 -0.06
C TYR A 79 11.79 -1.62 0.20
N VAL A 80 10.79 -1.57 1.09
CA VAL A 80 9.86 -2.66 1.35
C VAL A 80 8.44 -2.17 1.11
N ARG A 81 7.64 -2.93 0.37
CA ARG A 81 6.20 -2.76 0.23
C ARG A 81 5.50 -3.73 1.18
N LEU A 82 4.51 -3.25 1.90
CA LEU A 82 3.63 -4.06 2.76
C LEU A 82 2.19 -3.73 2.43
N ARG A 83 1.40 -4.76 2.13
CA ARG A 83 -0.05 -4.63 1.98
C ARG A 83 -0.75 -4.64 3.32
N ILE A 84 -1.90 -3.97 3.38
CA ILE A 84 -2.77 -4.00 4.54
C ILE A 84 -4.21 -4.25 4.13
N PHE A 85 -4.87 -5.22 4.80
CA PHE A 85 -6.30 -5.49 4.70
C PHE A 85 -7.06 -4.77 5.81
N ASN A 86 -8.35 -4.48 5.56
CA ASN A 86 -9.21 -3.79 6.54
C ASN A 86 -9.43 -4.66 7.79
N ASN A 87 -9.95 -5.87 7.61
CA ASN A 87 -10.10 -6.86 8.69
C ASN A 87 -9.77 -8.26 8.18
N PRO A 88 -8.50 -8.68 8.21
CA PRO A 88 -8.12 -10.02 7.74
C PRO A 88 -8.70 -11.15 8.60
N LEU A 89 -9.23 -10.86 9.81
CA LEU A 89 -9.86 -11.83 10.71
C LEU A 89 -11.34 -12.10 10.37
N ALA A 90 -11.96 -11.31 9.49
CA ALA A 90 -13.34 -11.51 9.07
C ALA A 90 -13.58 -12.95 8.54
N ASP A 91 -14.83 -13.41 8.47
CA ASP A 91 -15.14 -14.79 8.04
C ASP A 91 -14.57 -15.12 6.66
N SER A 92 -14.68 -14.21 5.71
CA SER A 92 -14.06 -14.29 4.38
C SER A 92 -12.73 -13.53 4.30
N GLY A 93 -12.13 -13.21 5.44
CA GLY A 93 -10.88 -12.46 5.54
C GLY A 93 -9.66 -13.29 5.14
N TYR A 94 -8.56 -12.59 4.95
CA TYR A 94 -7.31 -13.18 4.46
C TYR A 94 -6.71 -14.21 5.42
N SER A 95 -6.73 -13.95 6.73
CA SER A 95 -6.01 -14.80 7.69
C SER A 95 -6.65 -14.79 9.07
N LYS A 96 -7.01 -15.96 9.59
CA LYS A 96 -7.49 -16.13 10.97
C LYS A 96 -6.42 -15.87 12.04
N LYS A 97 -5.16 -15.67 11.63
CA LYS A 97 -4.06 -15.25 12.50
C LYS A 97 -3.80 -13.73 12.44
N GLY A 98 -4.55 -12.99 11.62
CA GLY A 98 -4.46 -11.52 11.52
C GLY A 98 -3.28 -11.00 10.70
N TYR A 99 -2.61 -11.86 9.91
CA TYR A 99 -1.55 -11.42 9.00
C TYR A 99 -2.06 -10.34 8.03
N CYS A 100 -1.20 -9.40 7.71
CA CYS A 100 -1.52 -8.22 6.89
C CYS A 100 -2.65 -7.34 7.48
N GLY A 101 -3.00 -7.47 8.76
CA GLY A 101 -3.81 -6.52 9.53
C GLY A 101 -2.94 -5.47 10.20
N LEU A 102 -3.57 -4.50 10.88
CA LEU A 102 -2.86 -3.36 11.46
C LEU A 102 -1.72 -3.77 12.40
N GLU A 103 -1.96 -4.71 13.32
CA GLU A 103 -0.93 -5.08 14.31
C GLU A 103 0.25 -5.84 13.69
N ASP A 104 0.00 -6.67 12.69
CA ASP A 104 1.05 -7.33 11.92
C ASP A 104 1.85 -6.32 11.08
N THR A 105 1.15 -5.42 10.39
CA THR A 105 1.77 -4.33 9.62
C THR A 105 2.64 -3.43 10.51
N LYS A 106 2.22 -3.12 11.74
CA LYS A 106 3.03 -2.35 12.70
C LYS A 106 4.35 -3.05 13.04
N LYS A 107 4.29 -4.37 13.31
CA LYS A 107 5.50 -5.18 13.60
C LYS A 107 6.46 -5.17 12.41
N MET A 108 5.93 -5.39 11.20
CA MET A 108 6.74 -5.36 9.98
C MET A 108 7.32 -3.97 9.71
N ALA A 109 6.55 -2.89 9.88
CA ALA A 109 7.03 -1.53 9.72
C ALA A 109 8.19 -1.17 10.66
N LEU A 110 8.19 -1.67 11.91
CA LEU A 110 9.34 -1.54 12.81
C LEU A 110 10.60 -2.20 12.22
N ARG A 111 10.48 -3.42 11.70
CA ARG A 111 11.61 -4.13 11.07
C ARG A 111 12.14 -3.38 9.84
N VAL A 112 11.24 -2.86 8.99
CA VAL A 112 11.62 -2.03 7.83
C VAL A 112 12.48 -0.84 8.27
N LYS A 113 12.00 -0.08 9.27
CA LYS A 113 12.73 1.11 9.76
C LYS A 113 14.02 0.74 10.47
N GLN A 114 14.06 -0.32 11.27
CA GLN A 114 15.28 -0.84 11.89
C GLN A 114 16.32 -1.28 10.85
N ALA A 115 15.86 -1.86 9.74
CA ALA A 115 16.73 -2.19 8.63
C ALA A 115 17.22 -0.94 7.85
N GLY A 116 16.72 0.27 8.15
CA GLY A 116 17.05 1.51 7.44
C GLY A 116 16.56 1.52 5.99
N MET A 117 15.44 0.82 5.71
CA MET A 117 14.81 0.76 4.39
C MET A 117 13.63 1.72 4.30
N GLY A 118 13.31 2.19 3.10
CA GLY A 118 12.09 2.92 2.83
C GLY A 118 10.86 2.00 2.93
N PHE A 119 9.72 2.58 3.25
CA PHE A 119 8.47 1.88 3.51
C PHE A 119 7.35 2.39 2.59
N LEU A 120 6.81 1.51 1.74
CA LEU A 120 5.60 1.71 0.95
C LEU A 120 4.46 0.90 1.59
N LEU A 121 3.41 1.59 2.04
CA LEU A 121 2.19 0.96 2.57
C LEU A 121 1.12 0.88 1.48
N ASP A 122 0.61 -0.33 1.23
CA ASP A 122 -0.39 -0.64 0.23
C ASP A 122 -1.75 -0.95 0.84
N PHE A 123 -2.72 -0.06 0.67
CA PHE A 123 -4.09 -0.24 1.13
C PHE A 123 -4.93 -1.01 0.11
N HIS A 124 -5.36 -2.23 0.45
CA HIS A 124 -6.28 -3.01 -0.39
C HIS A 124 -7.75 -2.57 -0.26
N TYR A 125 -8.16 -1.92 0.82
CA TYR A 125 -9.56 -1.56 1.15
C TYR A 125 -10.52 -2.76 1.06
N SER A 126 -10.05 -3.92 1.44
CA SER A 126 -10.78 -5.19 1.47
C SER A 126 -10.33 -5.99 2.69
N ASP A 127 -11.08 -7.00 3.08
CA ASP A 127 -10.68 -7.95 4.13
C ASP A 127 -9.75 -9.05 3.59
N ASN A 128 -9.62 -9.14 2.26
CA ASN A 128 -8.85 -10.12 1.54
C ASN A 128 -8.26 -9.49 0.26
N TRP A 129 -7.65 -10.30 -0.59
CA TRP A 129 -7.07 -9.87 -1.86
C TRP A 129 -8.01 -9.00 -2.68
N ALA A 130 -7.49 -7.85 -3.12
CA ALA A 130 -8.07 -6.99 -4.13
C ALA A 130 -7.13 -7.00 -5.35
N ASP A 131 -7.69 -7.32 -6.53
CA ASP A 131 -6.97 -7.42 -7.79
C ASP A 131 -7.93 -7.07 -8.96
N PRO A 132 -7.48 -7.07 -10.24
CA PRO A 132 -8.34 -6.68 -11.35
C PRO A 132 -9.60 -7.54 -11.53
N ALA A 133 -9.63 -8.75 -10.98
CA ALA A 133 -10.78 -9.65 -11.06
C ALA A 133 -11.74 -9.52 -9.85
N LYS A 134 -11.27 -8.94 -8.74
CA LYS A 134 -12.07 -8.81 -7.50
C LYS A 134 -11.64 -7.61 -6.66
N GLN A 135 -12.61 -6.76 -6.34
CA GLN A 135 -12.44 -5.56 -5.52
C GLN A 135 -13.59 -5.48 -4.52
N TYR A 136 -13.71 -6.54 -3.68
CA TYR A 136 -14.85 -6.67 -2.78
C TYR A 136 -14.75 -5.70 -1.60
N LYS A 137 -15.92 -5.17 -1.20
CA LYS A 137 -16.03 -4.38 0.03
C LYS A 137 -15.66 -5.24 1.24
N PRO A 138 -15.01 -4.67 2.26
CA PRO A 138 -14.95 -5.28 3.59
C PRO A 138 -16.33 -5.71 4.09
N ALA A 139 -16.39 -6.79 4.84
CA ALA A 139 -17.67 -7.30 5.37
C ALA A 139 -18.45 -6.22 6.12
N ALA A 140 -17.78 -5.40 6.93
CA ALA A 140 -18.37 -4.30 7.68
C ALA A 140 -18.88 -3.14 6.80
N TRP A 141 -18.47 -3.07 5.52
CA TRP A 141 -18.83 -1.98 4.61
C TRP A 141 -19.88 -2.38 3.57
N LYS A 142 -20.35 -3.64 3.56
CA LYS A 142 -21.23 -4.17 2.51
C LYS A 142 -22.52 -3.36 2.31
N GLN A 143 -23.11 -2.86 3.39
CA GLN A 143 -24.40 -2.16 3.40
C GLN A 143 -24.27 -0.63 3.38
N LEU A 144 -23.04 -0.11 3.31
CA LEU A 144 -22.80 1.33 3.34
C LEU A 144 -23.11 1.97 1.97
N ASN A 145 -23.69 3.17 2.02
CA ASN A 145 -23.86 4.00 0.82
C ASN A 145 -22.53 4.68 0.43
N ASN A 146 -22.50 5.36 -0.72
CA ASN A 146 -21.28 5.95 -1.26
C ASN A 146 -20.61 6.97 -0.32
N GLN A 147 -21.37 7.78 0.39
CA GLN A 147 -20.81 8.73 1.36
C GLN A 147 -20.18 8.00 2.55
N GLN A 148 -20.89 7.04 3.10
CA GLN A 148 -20.39 6.21 4.20
C GLN A 148 -19.15 5.40 3.82
N LEU A 149 -19.07 4.94 2.56
CA LEU A 149 -17.87 4.29 2.03
C LEU A 149 -16.68 5.25 1.96
N GLN A 150 -16.87 6.49 1.49
CA GLN A 150 -15.82 7.52 1.51
C GLN A 150 -15.34 7.80 2.94
N ASP A 151 -16.26 7.96 3.88
CA ASP A 151 -15.95 8.18 5.29
C ASP A 151 -15.17 7.01 5.89
N SER A 152 -15.54 5.76 5.54
CA SER A 152 -14.89 4.54 6.00
C SER A 152 -13.47 4.39 5.42
N ILE A 153 -13.28 4.67 4.12
CA ILE A 153 -11.95 4.72 3.49
C ILE A 153 -11.07 5.73 4.24
N ALA A 154 -11.58 6.95 4.42
CA ALA A 154 -10.84 8.01 5.08
C ALA A 154 -10.52 7.67 6.54
N ALA A 155 -11.45 7.08 7.27
CA ALA A 155 -11.26 6.66 8.66
C ALA A 155 -10.20 5.55 8.78
N PHE A 156 -10.32 4.47 7.98
CA PHE A 156 -9.36 3.37 8.00
C PHE A 156 -7.94 3.84 7.64
N THR A 157 -7.81 4.67 6.60
CA THR A 157 -6.52 5.23 6.19
C THR A 157 -5.91 6.08 7.30
N ARG A 158 -6.67 7.02 7.89
CA ARG A 158 -6.18 7.86 8.99
C ARG A 158 -5.80 7.07 10.23
N LEU A 159 -6.64 6.13 10.66
CA LEU A 159 -6.38 5.31 11.85
C LEU A 159 -5.10 4.49 11.68
N THR A 160 -4.91 3.86 10.52
CA THR A 160 -3.70 3.10 10.20
C THR A 160 -2.46 4.00 10.23
N LEU A 161 -2.48 5.11 9.51
CA LEU A 161 -1.34 6.03 9.44
C LEU A 161 -1.06 6.69 10.81
N PHE A 162 -2.09 6.99 11.58
CA PHE A 162 -1.94 7.52 12.93
C PHE A 162 -1.27 6.50 13.86
N ALA A 163 -1.67 5.23 13.80
CA ALA A 163 -1.05 4.16 14.60
C ALA A 163 0.43 3.97 14.24
N LEU A 164 0.77 3.99 12.95
CA LEU A 164 2.15 3.92 12.47
C LEU A 164 2.96 5.16 12.86
N ASN A 165 2.38 6.35 12.77
CA ASN A 165 3.03 7.59 13.20
C ASN A 165 3.34 7.60 14.69
N LYS A 166 2.36 7.17 15.53
CA LYS A 166 2.55 7.05 16.97
C LYS A 166 3.69 6.11 17.34
N GLN A 167 3.92 5.09 16.52
CA GLN A 167 5.02 4.13 16.69
C GLN A 167 6.37 4.66 16.13
N GLY A 168 6.39 5.77 15.39
CA GLY A 168 7.59 6.28 14.70
C GLY A 168 7.90 5.55 13.39
N THR A 169 6.93 4.88 12.79
CA THR A 169 7.09 4.08 11.56
C THR A 169 6.17 4.55 10.43
N LEU A 170 5.93 5.86 10.35
CA LEU A 170 5.14 6.42 9.26
C LEU A 170 5.72 6.00 7.90
N PRO A 171 4.90 5.55 6.94
CA PRO A 171 5.39 5.16 5.63
C PRO A 171 5.99 6.34 4.86
N ASP A 172 7.02 6.04 4.06
CA ASP A 172 7.67 7.01 3.16
C ASP A 172 6.86 7.22 1.87
N MET A 173 5.94 6.30 1.57
CA MET A 173 5.03 6.33 0.42
C MET A 173 3.77 5.53 0.76
N VAL A 174 2.61 5.94 0.24
CA VAL A 174 1.33 5.25 0.44
C VAL A 174 0.69 4.94 -0.91
N GLN A 175 0.27 3.71 -1.10
CA GLN A 175 -0.54 3.26 -2.22
C GLN A 175 -2.01 3.22 -1.80
N VAL A 176 -2.87 3.95 -2.53
CA VAL A 176 -4.31 4.04 -2.30
C VAL A 176 -5.04 3.12 -3.28
N GLY A 177 -5.33 1.90 -2.83
CA GLY A 177 -5.89 0.82 -3.62
C GLY A 177 -4.86 -0.02 -4.36
N ASN A 178 -5.12 -1.31 -4.51
CA ASN A 178 -4.29 -2.26 -5.24
C ASN A 178 -4.94 -2.66 -6.56
N GLU A 179 -4.21 -2.50 -7.67
CA GLU A 179 -4.61 -2.89 -9.04
C GLU A 179 -6.02 -2.40 -9.43
N ILE A 180 -6.23 -1.11 -9.28
CA ILE A 180 -7.55 -0.45 -9.33
C ILE A 180 -8.02 -0.04 -10.72
N ASN A 181 -7.41 -0.51 -11.79
CA ASN A 181 -7.81 -0.19 -13.17
C ASN A 181 -9.29 -0.52 -13.47
N HIS A 182 -9.88 -1.49 -12.79
CA HIS A 182 -11.31 -1.80 -12.88
C HIS A 182 -12.15 -1.22 -11.71
N GLY A 183 -11.53 -0.38 -10.87
CA GLY A 183 -12.16 0.28 -9.73
C GLY A 183 -11.87 -0.36 -8.38
N ILE A 184 -12.54 0.10 -7.33
CA ILE A 184 -12.46 -0.43 -5.94
C ILE A 184 -13.85 -0.59 -5.34
N LEU A 185 -13.98 -1.35 -4.26
CA LEU A 185 -15.21 -1.50 -3.47
C LEU A 185 -16.45 -1.80 -4.35
N TRP A 186 -16.35 -2.87 -5.14
CA TRP A 186 -17.43 -3.24 -6.05
C TRP A 186 -18.74 -3.58 -5.31
N PRO A 187 -19.91 -3.28 -5.96
CA PRO A 187 -20.09 -2.75 -7.32
C PRO A 187 -19.96 -1.23 -7.44
N ASP A 188 -19.94 -0.46 -6.34
CA ASP A 188 -20.13 0.99 -6.34
C ASP A 188 -19.01 1.75 -7.05
N GLY A 189 -17.76 1.43 -6.71
CA GLY A 189 -16.57 2.07 -7.27
C GLY A 189 -16.00 1.36 -8.51
N ARG A 190 -16.82 0.61 -9.28
CA ARG A 190 -16.37 0.06 -10.57
C ARG A 190 -16.02 1.18 -11.55
N VAL A 191 -15.08 0.93 -12.45
CA VAL A 191 -14.63 1.88 -13.47
C VAL A 191 -15.76 2.41 -14.37
N LYS A 192 -16.88 1.72 -14.48
CA LYS A 192 -18.09 2.24 -15.13
C LYS A 192 -18.74 3.40 -14.36
N ASN A 193 -18.43 3.57 -13.10
CA ASN A 193 -18.91 4.63 -12.20
C ASN A 193 -17.74 5.54 -11.82
N LEU A 194 -17.10 6.18 -12.80
CA LEU A 194 -15.85 6.93 -12.62
C LEU A 194 -15.94 8.05 -11.58
N ASP A 195 -17.09 8.71 -11.41
CA ASP A 195 -17.26 9.78 -10.44
C ASP A 195 -17.27 9.24 -9.00
N THR A 196 -17.93 8.11 -8.78
CA THR A 196 -17.91 7.40 -7.49
C THR A 196 -16.50 6.90 -7.18
N LEU A 197 -15.83 6.27 -8.15
CA LEU A 197 -14.44 5.82 -8.01
C LEU A 197 -13.52 6.98 -7.64
N ALA A 198 -13.61 8.10 -8.36
CA ALA A 198 -12.82 9.30 -8.05
C ALA A 198 -13.11 9.83 -6.64
N GLY A 199 -14.37 9.78 -6.17
CA GLY A 199 -14.75 10.13 -4.81
C GLY A 199 -14.06 9.25 -3.76
N PHE A 200 -14.04 7.94 -3.98
CA PHE A 200 -13.36 6.98 -3.09
C PHE A 200 -11.85 7.23 -3.03
N LEU A 201 -11.21 7.42 -4.19
CA LEU A 201 -9.78 7.71 -4.25
C LEU A 201 -9.43 9.05 -3.58
N LYS A 202 -10.24 10.10 -3.80
CA LYS A 202 -10.06 11.39 -3.11
C LYS A 202 -10.18 11.27 -1.59
N ALA A 203 -11.10 10.43 -1.09
CA ALA A 203 -11.25 10.17 0.33
C ALA A 203 -9.99 9.53 0.94
N GLY A 204 -9.42 8.51 0.29
CA GLY A 204 -8.18 7.88 0.71
C GLY A 204 -6.98 8.84 0.64
N ILE A 205 -6.80 9.52 -0.49
CA ILE A 205 -5.73 10.50 -0.68
C ILE A 205 -5.84 11.65 0.33
N GLY A 206 -7.03 12.21 0.53
CA GLY A 206 -7.29 13.26 1.51
C GLY A 206 -6.96 12.82 2.93
N ALA A 207 -7.24 11.56 3.26
CA ALA A 207 -6.85 10.99 4.55
C ALA A 207 -5.32 10.91 4.72
N VAL A 208 -4.58 10.48 3.69
CA VAL A 208 -3.10 10.49 3.73
C VAL A 208 -2.58 11.91 3.92
N ARG A 209 -3.07 12.87 3.12
CA ARG A 209 -2.65 14.28 3.18
C ARG A 209 -2.98 14.95 4.52
N SER A 210 -4.07 14.54 5.19
CA SER A 210 -4.42 15.05 6.50
C SER A 210 -3.46 14.59 7.62
N VAL A 211 -2.79 13.45 7.44
CA VAL A 211 -1.75 12.98 8.37
C VAL A 211 -0.39 13.60 8.03
N SER A 212 -0.02 13.61 6.76
CA SER A 212 1.19 14.29 6.27
C SER A 212 1.04 14.67 4.80
N SER A 213 1.21 15.96 4.49
CA SER A 213 1.25 16.46 3.11
C SER A 213 2.51 16.04 2.35
N LYS A 214 3.55 15.57 3.06
CA LYS A 214 4.86 15.20 2.49
C LYS A 214 4.91 13.75 1.97
N ILE A 215 3.96 12.88 2.35
CA ILE A 215 3.95 11.49 1.91
C ILE A 215 3.48 11.41 0.45
N PRO A 216 4.31 10.94 -0.50
CA PRO A 216 3.86 10.68 -1.86
C PRO A 216 2.75 9.63 -1.89
N VAL A 217 1.71 9.89 -2.70
CA VAL A 217 0.58 8.98 -2.88
C VAL A 217 0.64 8.34 -4.26
N MET A 218 0.57 7.03 -4.30
CA MET A 218 0.52 6.20 -5.49
C MET A 218 -0.89 5.71 -5.78
N LEU A 219 -1.30 5.72 -7.05
CA LEU A 219 -2.39 4.90 -7.56
C LEU A 219 -1.80 3.74 -8.36
N HIS A 220 -2.20 2.52 -8.05
CA HIS A 220 -1.66 1.29 -8.63
C HIS A 220 -2.66 0.64 -9.58
N ILE A 221 -2.26 0.45 -10.83
CA ILE A 221 -3.04 -0.20 -11.89
C ILE A 221 -2.28 -1.37 -12.53
N ALA A 222 -3.00 -2.43 -12.84
CA ALA A 222 -2.44 -3.66 -13.41
C ALA A 222 -2.44 -3.61 -14.94
N CYS A 223 -1.67 -2.71 -15.53
CA CYS A 223 -1.70 -2.47 -16.97
C CYS A 223 -0.31 -2.25 -17.56
N GLY A 224 0.72 -2.93 -17.04
CA GLY A 224 2.12 -2.64 -17.36
C GLY A 224 2.47 -2.63 -18.85
N GLY A 225 1.79 -3.44 -19.66
CA GLY A 225 1.97 -3.43 -21.13
C GLY A 225 0.78 -2.89 -21.91
N GLN A 226 -0.33 -2.49 -21.25
CA GLN A 226 -1.54 -1.99 -21.92
C GLN A 226 -1.62 -0.46 -21.79
N ASN A 227 -0.92 0.25 -22.68
CA ASN A 227 -0.85 1.71 -22.65
C ASN A 227 -2.21 2.39 -22.75
N SER A 228 -3.10 1.90 -23.61
CA SER A 228 -4.44 2.49 -23.77
C SER A 228 -5.27 2.42 -22.49
N GLU A 229 -5.20 1.32 -21.76
CA GLU A 229 -5.88 1.15 -20.47
C GLU A 229 -5.26 2.02 -19.37
N SER A 230 -3.92 2.06 -19.32
CA SER A 230 -3.18 2.93 -18.40
C SER A 230 -3.57 4.39 -18.60
N ARG A 231 -3.60 4.86 -19.86
CA ARG A 231 -4.02 6.23 -20.19
C ARG A 231 -5.49 6.48 -19.86
N PHE A 232 -6.37 5.56 -20.24
CA PHE A 232 -7.80 5.69 -19.91
C PHE A 232 -8.00 5.92 -18.40
N PHE A 233 -7.37 5.11 -17.58
CA PHE A 233 -7.51 5.25 -16.12
C PHE A 233 -6.94 6.59 -15.62
N VAL A 234 -5.70 6.90 -15.95
CA VAL A 234 -5.00 8.10 -15.46
C VAL A 234 -5.71 9.38 -15.93
N ASP A 235 -6.06 9.48 -17.22
CA ASP A 235 -6.75 10.64 -17.79
C ASP A 235 -8.11 10.88 -17.10
N ASN A 236 -8.87 9.80 -16.85
CA ASN A 236 -10.17 9.91 -16.19
C ASN A 236 -10.05 10.34 -14.73
N MET A 237 -9.03 9.87 -14.00
CA MET A 237 -8.79 10.28 -12.61
C MET A 237 -8.33 11.74 -12.54
N LEU A 238 -7.39 12.15 -13.39
CA LEU A 238 -6.91 13.53 -13.46
C LEU A 238 -8.04 14.51 -13.87
N LYS A 239 -8.84 14.15 -14.88
CA LYS A 239 -10.01 14.96 -15.31
C LYS A 239 -11.01 15.20 -14.17
N ARG A 240 -11.11 14.27 -13.23
CA ARG A 240 -11.98 14.38 -12.04
C ARG A 240 -11.31 15.03 -10.84
N GLY A 241 -10.09 15.56 -11.02
CA GLY A 241 -9.35 16.24 -9.98
C GLY A 241 -8.86 15.31 -8.86
N VAL A 242 -8.57 14.03 -9.19
CA VAL A 242 -7.86 13.14 -8.27
C VAL A 242 -6.37 13.52 -8.32
N SER A 243 -5.84 14.02 -7.20
CA SER A 243 -4.46 14.52 -7.09
C SER A 243 -3.57 13.48 -6.42
N PHE A 244 -2.70 12.85 -7.19
CA PHE A 244 -1.73 11.85 -6.73
C PHE A 244 -0.36 12.12 -7.36
N ASP A 245 0.69 11.47 -6.84
CA ASP A 245 2.07 11.77 -7.18
C ASP A 245 2.71 10.70 -8.06
N ILE A 246 2.24 9.45 -8.00
CA ILE A 246 2.91 8.30 -8.59
C ILE A 246 1.90 7.39 -9.28
N ILE A 247 2.23 6.95 -10.49
CA ILE A 247 1.55 5.88 -11.22
C ILE A 247 2.30 4.58 -10.92
N GLY A 248 1.66 3.66 -10.19
CA GLY A 248 2.14 2.30 -9.99
C GLY A 248 1.64 1.37 -11.09
N GLN A 249 2.51 0.49 -11.60
CA GLN A 249 2.19 -0.48 -12.64
C GLN A 249 2.52 -1.90 -12.16
N SER A 250 1.59 -2.86 -12.30
CA SER A 250 1.95 -4.28 -12.30
C SER A 250 2.45 -4.70 -13.67
N TYR A 251 3.43 -5.60 -13.70
CA TYR A 251 3.85 -6.23 -14.93
C TYR A 251 4.03 -7.75 -14.76
N TYR A 252 3.16 -8.49 -15.40
CA TYR A 252 3.18 -9.94 -15.53
C TYR A 252 3.03 -10.29 -17.00
N PRO A 253 4.05 -10.90 -17.66
CA PRO A 253 4.05 -11.13 -19.11
C PRO A 253 2.82 -11.86 -19.64
N GLU A 254 2.28 -12.80 -18.86
CA GLU A 254 1.11 -13.60 -19.25
C GLU A 254 -0.15 -12.75 -19.48
N TRP A 255 -0.27 -11.61 -18.79
CA TRP A 255 -1.46 -10.75 -18.87
C TRP A 255 -1.17 -9.39 -19.48
N HIS A 256 0.07 -8.91 -19.38
CA HIS A 256 0.43 -7.53 -19.73
C HIS A 256 1.30 -7.43 -20.99
N GLY A 257 1.56 -8.55 -21.68
CA GLY A 257 2.29 -8.58 -22.93
C GLY A 257 3.81 -8.59 -22.77
N THR A 258 4.52 -8.23 -23.85
CA THR A 258 5.98 -8.36 -23.92
C THR A 258 6.73 -7.31 -23.09
N PRO A 259 8.05 -7.50 -22.84
CA PRO A 259 8.89 -6.44 -22.26
C PRO A 259 8.91 -5.15 -23.10
N ASP A 260 8.80 -5.25 -24.43
CA ASP A 260 8.69 -4.07 -25.31
C ASP A 260 7.35 -3.34 -25.07
N SER A 261 6.26 -4.06 -24.82
CA SER A 261 4.98 -3.45 -24.42
C SER A 261 5.12 -2.68 -23.11
N LEU A 262 5.82 -3.23 -22.11
CA LEU A 262 6.14 -2.54 -20.86
C LEU A 262 6.98 -1.27 -21.15
N ARG A 263 8.05 -1.39 -21.92
CA ARG A 263 8.93 -0.26 -22.29
C ARG A 263 8.14 0.86 -22.95
N ASN A 264 7.29 0.53 -23.91
CA ASN A 264 6.47 1.50 -24.64
C ASN A 264 5.47 2.20 -23.71
N ASN A 265 4.80 1.45 -22.83
CA ASN A 265 3.88 2.01 -21.85
C ASN A 265 4.60 2.95 -20.89
N LEU A 266 5.69 2.50 -20.25
CA LEU A 266 6.45 3.34 -19.32
C LEU A 266 7.03 4.60 -20.00
N THR A 267 7.46 4.51 -21.26
CA THR A 267 7.95 5.65 -22.04
C THR A 267 6.85 6.69 -22.25
N ASP A 268 5.64 6.25 -22.65
CA ASP A 268 4.50 7.16 -22.83
C ASP A 268 4.08 7.81 -21.50
N LEU A 269 3.91 7.02 -20.43
CA LEU A 269 3.53 7.54 -19.12
C LEU A 269 4.55 8.55 -18.58
N ASN A 270 5.84 8.24 -18.72
CA ASN A 270 6.97 9.10 -18.31
C ASN A 270 6.99 10.46 -19.02
N THR A 271 6.57 10.50 -20.30
CA THR A 271 6.55 11.75 -21.08
C THR A 271 5.24 12.50 -20.96
N ARG A 272 4.12 11.79 -20.86
CA ARG A 272 2.75 12.34 -20.91
C ARG A 272 2.34 13.00 -19.59
N TYR A 273 2.67 12.40 -18.46
CA TYR A 273 2.15 12.81 -17.16
C TYR A 273 3.21 13.51 -16.31
N LYS A 274 2.76 14.32 -15.34
CA LYS A 274 3.65 14.97 -14.36
C LYS A 274 4.07 13.99 -13.25
N GLN A 275 3.26 12.95 -13.03
CA GLN A 275 3.47 11.93 -12.01
C GLN A 275 4.73 11.12 -12.29
N ASP A 276 5.40 10.72 -11.21
CA ASP A 276 6.44 9.70 -11.29
C ASP A 276 5.81 8.33 -11.62
N VAL A 277 6.62 7.39 -12.12
CA VAL A 277 6.17 6.04 -12.48
C VAL A 277 7.00 5.00 -11.73
N ILE A 278 6.37 3.94 -11.25
CA ILE A 278 7.04 2.80 -10.59
C ILE A 278 6.43 1.51 -11.12
N VAL A 279 7.26 0.54 -11.48
CA VAL A 279 6.80 -0.85 -11.65
C VAL A 279 6.68 -1.45 -10.25
N VAL A 280 5.52 -1.25 -9.62
CA VAL A 280 5.32 -1.53 -8.19
C VAL A 280 5.03 -2.99 -7.89
N GLU A 281 4.82 -3.79 -8.95
CA GLU A 281 4.58 -5.23 -8.81
C GLU A 281 5.02 -5.99 -10.06
N TYR A 282 5.87 -7.00 -9.89
CA TYR A 282 6.28 -7.98 -10.90
C TYR A 282 6.94 -9.18 -10.21
N SER A 283 7.05 -10.33 -10.89
CA SER A 283 7.73 -11.50 -10.33
C SER A 283 8.72 -12.16 -11.32
N GLN A 284 8.52 -12.01 -12.60
CA GLN A 284 9.29 -12.63 -13.68
C GLN A 284 10.14 -11.60 -14.43
N ARG A 285 11.01 -12.05 -15.33
CA ARG A 285 11.83 -11.18 -16.18
C ARG A 285 12.65 -10.15 -15.39
N LYS A 286 13.16 -10.56 -14.23
CA LYS A 286 13.77 -9.66 -13.22
C LYS A 286 14.79 -8.71 -13.81
N ARG A 287 15.71 -9.22 -14.65
CA ARG A 287 16.73 -8.39 -15.29
C ARG A 287 16.10 -7.40 -16.27
N GLU A 288 15.24 -7.86 -17.18
CA GLU A 288 14.62 -7.04 -18.22
C GLU A 288 13.75 -5.93 -17.64
N VAL A 289 12.91 -6.23 -16.63
CA VAL A 289 12.05 -5.23 -15.97
C VAL A 289 12.89 -4.13 -15.34
N ASN A 290 13.96 -4.48 -14.63
CA ASN A 290 14.85 -3.50 -14.01
C ASN A 290 15.61 -2.69 -15.06
N ASP A 291 16.13 -3.32 -16.12
CA ASP A 291 16.80 -2.63 -17.22
C ASP A 291 15.86 -1.64 -17.92
N ILE A 292 14.61 -2.01 -18.14
CA ILE A 292 13.62 -1.09 -18.70
C ILE A 292 13.38 0.09 -17.75
N ALA A 293 13.09 -0.17 -16.49
CA ALA A 293 12.72 0.87 -15.53
C ALA A 293 13.87 1.88 -15.31
N PHE A 294 15.10 1.38 -15.13
CA PHE A 294 16.25 2.23 -14.78
C PHE A 294 16.96 2.88 -15.98
N SER A 295 16.70 2.41 -17.21
CA SER A 295 17.33 2.98 -18.42
C SER A 295 16.50 4.10 -19.08
N LEU A 296 15.23 4.28 -18.71
CA LEU A 296 14.38 5.29 -19.34
C LEU A 296 14.84 6.71 -18.99
N PRO A 297 14.90 7.63 -19.98
CA PRO A 297 15.32 8.99 -19.76
C PRO A 297 14.31 9.79 -18.95
N GLY A 298 14.73 10.96 -18.42
CA GLY A 298 13.81 11.91 -17.75
C GLY A 298 13.63 11.71 -16.26
N ASN A 299 14.17 10.64 -15.68
CA ASN A 299 14.22 10.38 -14.23
C ASN A 299 12.86 10.36 -13.49
N LYS A 300 11.75 10.07 -14.20
CA LYS A 300 10.42 9.89 -13.59
C LYS A 300 10.07 8.43 -13.33
N VAL A 301 10.67 7.47 -14.05
CA VAL A 301 10.56 6.05 -13.68
C VAL A 301 11.53 5.82 -12.52
N LYS A 302 10.98 5.72 -11.30
CA LYS A 302 11.75 5.76 -10.06
C LYS A 302 12.28 4.40 -9.63
N GLY A 303 11.72 3.31 -10.14
CA GLY A 303 12.20 1.99 -9.77
C GLY A 303 11.18 0.88 -9.90
N THR A 304 11.47 -0.21 -9.19
CA THR A 304 10.73 -1.46 -9.27
C THR A 304 10.51 -2.06 -7.89
N PHE A 305 9.42 -2.84 -7.72
CA PHE A 305 9.16 -3.67 -6.54
C PHE A 305 8.82 -5.08 -6.99
N ILE A 306 9.67 -6.04 -6.63
CA ILE A 306 9.37 -7.46 -6.86
C ILE A 306 8.35 -7.97 -5.84
N TRP A 307 7.38 -8.77 -6.28
CA TRP A 307 6.31 -9.28 -5.44
C TRP A 307 6.67 -10.64 -4.83
N GLU A 308 6.61 -10.73 -3.51
CA GLU A 308 6.76 -11.91 -2.66
C GLU A 308 7.94 -12.84 -3.02
N PRO A 309 9.16 -12.31 -3.13
CA PRO A 309 10.29 -13.04 -3.68
C PRO A 309 10.79 -14.20 -2.80
N PHE A 310 10.30 -14.31 -1.56
CA PHE A 310 10.63 -15.44 -0.68
C PHE A 310 9.62 -16.59 -0.73
N SER A 311 8.47 -16.38 -1.41
CA SER A 311 7.35 -17.34 -1.36
C SER A 311 6.65 -17.59 -2.69
N TRP A 312 6.79 -16.71 -3.69
CA TRP A 312 5.99 -16.79 -4.91
C TRP A 312 6.83 -16.74 -6.19
N GLY A 313 6.40 -17.55 -7.18
CA GLY A 313 6.98 -17.53 -8.52
C GLY A 313 8.45 -17.97 -8.53
N GLU A 314 9.29 -17.22 -9.22
CA GLU A 314 10.75 -17.41 -9.25
C GLU A 314 11.39 -16.87 -7.99
N THR A 315 11.29 -17.64 -6.89
CA THR A 315 11.75 -17.23 -5.56
C THR A 315 13.25 -16.96 -5.48
N PHE A 316 13.64 -16.07 -4.56
CA PHE A 316 15.04 -15.76 -4.25
C PHE A 316 15.77 -16.86 -3.50
N VAL A 317 15.02 -17.81 -2.95
CA VAL A 317 15.56 -18.90 -2.14
C VAL A 317 15.09 -20.25 -2.66
N ASP A 318 15.90 -21.27 -2.44
CA ASP A 318 15.54 -22.66 -2.66
C ASP A 318 14.62 -23.20 -1.55
N LYS A 319 14.29 -24.49 -1.63
CA LYS A 319 13.43 -25.16 -0.62
C LYS A 319 14.07 -25.19 0.77
N GLN A 320 15.37 -25.11 0.86
CA GLN A 320 16.16 -25.10 2.10
C GLN A 320 16.35 -23.68 2.65
N GLY A 321 15.94 -22.65 1.88
CA GLY A 321 16.04 -21.26 2.26
C GLY A 321 17.35 -20.58 1.83
N ASN A 322 18.22 -21.23 1.05
CA ASN A 322 19.44 -20.62 0.55
C ASN A 322 19.17 -19.71 -0.63
N THR A 323 19.83 -18.54 -0.67
CA THR A 323 19.77 -17.64 -1.84
C THR A 323 20.24 -18.33 -3.12
N ASN A 324 19.64 -17.95 -4.24
CA ASN A 324 19.84 -18.59 -5.53
C ASN A 324 20.14 -17.58 -6.66
N ALA A 325 20.22 -18.06 -7.89
CA ALA A 325 20.53 -17.24 -9.06
C ALA A 325 19.53 -16.10 -9.31
N HIS A 326 18.25 -16.24 -8.89
CA HIS A 326 17.27 -15.18 -9.02
C HIS A 326 17.58 -13.98 -8.10
N MET A 327 18.14 -14.21 -6.91
CA MET A 327 18.66 -13.15 -6.04
C MET A 327 19.90 -12.50 -6.67
N ALA A 328 20.85 -13.27 -7.20
CA ALA A 328 22.10 -12.76 -7.77
C ALA A 328 21.89 -11.80 -8.95
N VAL A 329 20.73 -11.83 -9.64
CA VAL A 329 20.36 -10.84 -10.65
C VAL A 329 20.46 -9.42 -10.09
N TYR A 330 20.03 -9.22 -8.84
CA TYR A 330 19.97 -7.88 -8.22
C TYR A 330 21.33 -7.31 -7.85
N ASP A 331 22.34 -8.14 -7.62
CA ASP A 331 23.74 -7.67 -7.47
C ASP A 331 24.24 -7.00 -8.76
N SER A 332 23.88 -7.56 -9.90
CA SER A 332 24.21 -6.98 -11.19
C SER A 332 23.41 -5.67 -11.43
N VAL A 333 22.12 -5.65 -11.12
CA VAL A 333 21.28 -4.45 -11.21
C VAL A 333 21.83 -3.35 -10.30
N LYS A 334 22.10 -3.65 -9.03
CA LYS A 334 22.71 -2.73 -8.05
C LYS A 334 23.97 -2.08 -8.60
N ARG A 335 24.87 -2.88 -9.16
CA ARG A 335 26.15 -2.41 -9.70
C ARG A 335 25.98 -1.52 -10.95
N VAL A 336 25.14 -1.98 -11.91
CA VAL A 336 24.94 -1.26 -13.19
C VAL A 336 24.26 0.09 -12.96
N TYR A 337 23.25 0.14 -12.11
CA TYR A 337 22.43 1.33 -11.89
C TYR A 337 22.80 2.12 -10.63
N ARG A 338 23.89 1.73 -9.94
CA ARG A 338 24.43 2.40 -8.73
C ARG A 338 23.35 2.61 -7.65
N ILE A 339 22.59 1.54 -7.37
CA ILE A 339 21.51 1.60 -6.39
C ILE A 339 22.10 1.62 -4.98
N GLY A 340 21.63 2.55 -4.13
CA GLY A 340 22.10 2.68 -2.75
C GLY A 340 23.43 3.41 -2.58
N GLN A 341 23.90 4.08 -3.64
CA GLN A 341 25.08 4.94 -3.60
C GLN A 341 24.67 6.42 -3.60
#